data_3eef92345eee741a5734b1b5b2917fc5
#
_entry.id   3eef92345eee741a5734b1b5b2917fc5
#
_cell.length_a   1.000
_cell.length_b   1.000
_cell.length_c   1.000
_cell.angle_alpha   90.00
_cell.angle_beta   90.00
_cell.angle_gamma   90.00
#
_symmetry.space_group_name_H-M   'P 1'
#
loop_
_entity.id
_entity.type
_entity.pdbx_description
1 polymer ?
#
loop_
_entity_poly.entity_id
_entity_poly.type
_entity_poly.pdbx_seq_one_letter_code
_entity_poly.pdbx_strand_id
1 'polypeptide(L)'
;MKRLATTLAIPLSVILITFSSYGWSKDNELNMTKGVTAISEQVYELHMLIFYICCAIALVVFGVMFYAIIRHRKSKGAVAAHFHESTKVEIIWTVIPIIILVAMAIPATKTLVAMEDTSQSDITIQITGSQWKWHYSYFGEDVEFFSLLATSQKQIDGIEMKGAHYLLEVDNPLVLPVNRKVRFLLTSDDVIHSWWVPDFAVKKDTIPGFINEAWTRIDEPGVYRGQCAELCGRAHGFMPIVVHAMPEDEFERWLSGKKEEIAMQKAAAQEALTQDLSMDELMAQGEAIYSARCAVCHQANGEGIPGAFPSIKGSPVATGDVAKHIGVVVDGRAGTAMQSFANQLSDQEIAAVITYQRNAWGNDTGDTVQAADVNAFKAQKSAKEEI
;
A
#
# COMPACT_ATOMS: atom_id res chain seq x y z
N MET A 1 56.87 4.63 -45.87
CA MET A 1 56.30 4.50 -44.53
C MET A 1 54.82 4.27 -44.67
N LYS A 2 54.36 3.02 -44.63
CA LYS A 2 52.93 2.64 -44.72
C LYS A 2 52.31 2.71 -43.30
N ARG A 3 51.33 3.56 -43.10
CA ARG A 3 50.54 3.56 -41.87
C ARG A 3 49.42 2.52 -42.01
N LEU A 4 49.49 1.46 -41.20
CA LEU A 4 48.43 0.50 -41.00
C LEU A 4 47.28 1.22 -40.26
N ALA A 5 46.13 1.34 -40.91
CA ALA A 5 44.88 1.69 -40.26
C ALA A 5 44.21 0.40 -39.76
N THR A 6 44.40 0.08 -38.50
CA THR A 6 43.61 -0.95 -37.82
C THR A 6 42.21 -0.41 -37.52
N THR A 7 41.27 -0.79 -38.34
CA THR A 7 39.82 -0.64 -38.03
C THR A 7 39.43 -1.61 -36.92
N LEU A 8 39.15 -1.09 -35.73
CA LEU A 8 38.51 -1.87 -34.66
C LEU A 8 37.07 -2.12 -35.06
N ALA A 9 36.83 -3.24 -35.74
CA ALA A 9 35.49 -3.80 -35.84
C ALA A 9 35.20 -4.57 -34.55
N ILE A 10 34.50 -3.92 -33.61
CA ILE A 10 33.91 -4.63 -32.48
C ILE A 10 32.74 -5.43 -33.07
N PRO A 11 32.77 -6.75 -33.03
CA PRO A 11 31.72 -7.56 -33.63
C PRO A 11 30.43 -7.35 -32.81
N LEU A 12 29.36 -7.02 -33.49
CA LEU A 12 27.98 -6.86 -32.95
C LEU A 12 27.52 -8.13 -32.19
N SER A 13 28.21 -9.26 -32.39
CA SER A 13 28.00 -10.53 -31.70
C SER A 13 28.36 -10.54 -30.21
N VAL A 14 29.20 -9.60 -29.71
CA VAL A 14 29.54 -9.53 -28.28
C VAL A 14 28.43 -8.90 -27.43
N ILE A 15 27.54 -8.11 -28.03
CA ILE A 15 26.41 -7.49 -27.32
C ILE A 15 25.25 -8.49 -27.12
N LEU A 16 25.16 -9.53 -27.97
CA LEU A 16 24.08 -10.53 -27.86
C LEU A 16 24.38 -11.68 -26.86
N ILE A 17 25.61 -11.85 -26.40
CA ILE A 17 26.00 -13.02 -25.57
C ILE A 17 25.87 -12.77 -24.06
N THR A 18 25.73 -11.55 -23.61
CA THR A 18 25.56 -11.24 -22.18
C THR A 18 24.12 -11.28 -21.66
N PHE A 19 23.15 -11.56 -22.53
CA PHE A 19 21.73 -11.63 -22.15
C PHE A 19 21.19 -13.06 -21.87
N SER A 20 22.01 -14.10 -21.98
CA SER A 20 21.52 -15.50 -22.02
C SER A 20 21.70 -16.32 -20.74
N SER A 21 22.02 -15.77 -19.56
CA SER A 21 22.27 -16.60 -18.37
C SER A 21 21.71 -16.10 -17.05
N TYR A 22 20.89 -15.07 -17.04
CA TYR A 22 20.09 -14.80 -15.86
C TYR A 22 18.78 -15.56 -16.00
N GLY A 23 18.60 -16.60 -15.19
CA GLY A 23 17.30 -17.22 -15.00
C GLY A 23 16.31 -16.11 -14.60
N TRP A 24 15.41 -15.78 -15.52
CA TRP A 24 14.36 -14.81 -15.27
C TRP A 24 13.43 -15.46 -14.25
N SER A 25 13.53 -15.04 -13.01
CA SER A 25 12.50 -15.36 -12.03
C SER A 25 11.26 -14.55 -12.44
N LYS A 26 10.08 -15.10 -12.18
CA LYS A 26 8.78 -14.44 -12.45
C LYS A 26 8.70 -13.04 -11.79
N ASP A 27 9.53 -12.80 -10.78
CA ASP A 27 9.59 -11.58 -9.98
C ASP A 27 10.45 -10.44 -10.61
N ASN A 28 11.11 -10.69 -11.76
CA ASN A 28 11.99 -9.73 -12.45
C ASN A 28 11.51 -9.41 -13.88
N GLU A 29 10.24 -9.50 -14.14
CA GLU A 29 9.69 -9.11 -15.44
C GLU A 29 9.82 -7.59 -15.64
N LEU A 30 10.49 -7.20 -16.74
CA LEU A 30 10.68 -5.79 -17.13
C LEU A 30 9.44 -5.17 -17.76
N ASN A 31 8.39 -5.95 -17.98
CA ASN A 31 7.14 -5.50 -18.59
C ASN A 31 6.06 -5.34 -17.52
N MET A 32 4.92 -4.76 -17.90
CA MET A 32 3.74 -4.68 -17.05
C MET A 32 3.26 -6.10 -16.66
N THR A 33 2.83 -6.28 -15.42
CA THR A 33 2.19 -7.52 -14.94
C THR A 33 0.94 -7.81 -15.76
N LYS A 34 0.79 -9.05 -16.23
CA LYS A 34 -0.39 -9.45 -17.01
C LYS A 34 -1.67 -9.48 -16.15
N GLY A 35 -1.51 -9.84 -14.87
CA GLY A 35 -2.61 -9.87 -13.90
C GLY A 35 -3.55 -11.08 -14.07
N VAL A 36 -4.62 -11.08 -13.28
CA VAL A 36 -5.54 -12.22 -13.11
C VAL A 36 -7.02 -11.80 -13.18
N THR A 37 -7.30 -10.67 -13.82
CA THR A 37 -8.65 -10.13 -14.00
C THR A 37 -8.87 -9.74 -15.46
N ALA A 38 -10.12 -9.75 -15.92
CA ALA A 38 -10.44 -9.27 -17.26
C ALA A 38 -10.02 -7.80 -17.48
N ILE A 39 -10.04 -6.97 -16.44
CA ILE A 39 -9.56 -5.58 -16.52
C ILE A 39 -8.04 -5.54 -16.66
N SER A 40 -7.30 -6.34 -15.87
CA SER A 40 -5.83 -6.37 -15.98
C SER A 40 -5.37 -6.85 -17.36
N GLU A 41 -6.08 -7.79 -17.96
CA GLU A 41 -5.81 -8.22 -19.36
C GLU A 41 -6.02 -7.08 -20.35
N GLN A 42 -7.15 -6.36 -20.29
CA GLN A 42 -7.41 -5.20 -21.14
C GLN A 42 -6.36 -4.09 -20.97
N VAL A 43 -5.95 -3.82 -19.75
CA VAL A 43 -4.89 -2.84 -19.45
C VAL A 43 -3.54 -3.29 -20.03
N TYR A 44 -3.22 -4.57 -19.92
CA TYR A 44 -2.00 -5.15 -20.50
C TYR A 44 -2.02 -5.07 -22.03
N GLU A 45 -3.13 -5.43 -22.68
CA GLU A 45 -3.27 -5.33 -24.14
C GLU A 45 -3.13 -3.89 -24.63
N LEU A 46 -3.75 -2.93 -23.93
CA LEU A 46 -3.62 -1.51 -24.22
C LEU A 46 -2.17 -1.04 -24.06
N HIS A 47 -1.49 -1.44 -22.99
CA HIS A 47 -0.07 -1.15 -22.79
C HIS A 47 0.79 -1.69 -23.93
N MET A 48 0.58 -2.94 -24.34
CA MET A 48 1.35 -3.55 -25.43
C MET A 48 1.08 -2.87 -26.77
N LEU A 49 -0.16 -2.47 -27.06
CA LEU A 49 -0.49 -1.69 -28.25
C LEU A 49 0.29 -0.37 -28.28
N ILE A 50 0.26 0.38 -27.18
CA ILE A 50 1.00 1.65 -27.04
C ILE A 50 2.50 1.42 -27.19
N PHE A 51 3.03 0.38 -26.56
CA PHE A 51 4.44 0.02 -26.63
C PHE A 51 4.90 -0.26 -28.06
N TYR A 52 4.14 -1.03 -28.85
CA TYR A 52 4.47 -1.28 -30.24
C TYR A 52 4.41 -0.03 -31.10
N ILE A 53 3.44 0.86 -30.88
CA ILE A 53 3.39 2.17 -31.55
C ILE A 53 4.64 3.00 -31.22
N CYS A 54 5.02 3.07 -29.95
CA CYS A 54 6.24 3.77 -29.51
C CYS A 54 7.51 3.18 -30.14
N CYS A 55 7.62 1.85 -30.22
CA CYS A 55 8.72 1.18 -30.89
C CYS A 55 8.79 1.51 -32.39
N ALA A 56 7.64 1.53 -33.07
CA ALA A 56 7.58 1.91 -34.51
C ALA A 56 8.02 3.36 -34.71
N ILE A 57 7.54 4.29 -33.87
CA ILE A 57 7.95 5.70 -33.91
C ILE A 57 9.47 5.82 -33.65
N ALA A 58 9.98 5.15 -32.63
CA ALA A 58 11.40 5.17 -32.29
C ALA A 58 12.26 4.63 -33.47
N LEU A 59 11.84 3.54 -34.11
CA LEU A 59 12.54 2.96 -35.24
C LEU A 59 12.62 3.92 -36.42
N VAL A 60 11.52 4.62 -36.72
CA VAL A 60 11.49 5.62 -37.82
C VAL A 60 12.37 6.81 -37.47
N VAL A 61 12.19 7.41 -36.26
CA VAL A 61 12.90 8.63 -35.85
C VAL A 61 14.41 8.37 -35.77
N PHE A 62 14.82 7.34 -35.00
CA PHE A 62 16.22 6.99 -34.85
C PHE A 62 16.82 6.49 -36.17
N GLY A 63 16.06 5.77 -36.98
CA GLY A 63 16.49 5.34 -38.32
C GLY A 63 16.85 6.53 -39.21
N VAL A 64 15.97 7.52 -39.32
CA VAL A 64 16.23 8.76 -40.05
C VAL A 64 17.42 9.52 -39.46
N MET A 65 17.49 9.63 -38.14
CA MET A 65 18.58 10.30 -37.44
C MET A 65 19.93 9.64 -37.75
N PHE A 66 20.05 8.34 -37.57
CA PHE A 66 21.30 7.60 -37.84
C PHE A 66 21.67 7.64 -39.33
N TYR A 67 20.68 7.50 -40.23
CA TYR A 67 20.90 7.71 -41.66
C TYR A 67 21.53 9.08 -41.94
N ALA A 68 20.96 10.15 -41.38
CA ALA A 68 21.44 11.51 -41.55
C ALA A 68 22.88 11.67 -41.03
N ILE A 69 23.16 11.18 -39.79
CA ILE A 69 24.49 11.23 -39.17
C ILE A 69 25.53 10.49 -39.99
N ILE A 70 25.23 9.33 -40.54
CA ILE A 70 26.17 8.51 -41.33
C ILE A 70 26.34 9.08 -42.76
N ARG A 71 25.26 9.44 -43.43
CA ARG A 71 25.24 9.84 -44.81
C ARG A 71 25.72 11.27 -45.05
N HIS A 72 25.34 12.19 -44.15
CA HIS A 72 25.58 13.63 -44.31
C HIS A 72 26.71 14.18 -43.44
N ARG A 73 27.62 13.33 -42.94
CA ARG A 73 28.77 13.76 -42.17
C ARG A 73 29.78 14.53 -43.03
N LYS A 74 30.40 15.57 -42.44
CA LYS A 74 31.38 16.44 -43.11
C LYS A 74 32.56 15.66 -43.76
N SER A 75 33.00 14.56 -43.09
CA SER A 75 34.09 13.69 -43.60
C SER A 75 33.76 13.00 -44.95
N LYS A 76 32.50 12.97 -45.38
CA LYS A 76 32.05 12.46 -46.69
C LYS A 76 31.80 13.58 -47.71
N GLY A 77 32.21 14.81 -47.44
CA GLY A 77 32.04 15.94 -48.35
C GLY A 77 30.60 16.48 -48.39
N ALA A 78 29.77 16.19 -47.39
CA ALA A 78 28.40 16.69 -47.34
C ALA A 78 28.39 18.21 -47.23
N VAL A 79 27.59 18.85 -48.09
CA VAL A 79 27.31 20.29 -48.08
C VAL A 79 25.91 20.49 -47.56
N ALA A 80 25.74 21.42 -46.58
CA ALA A 80 24.44 21.71 -45.99
C ALA A 80 23.48 22.32 -47.06
N ALA A 81 22.26 21.83 -47.08
CA ALA A 81 21.21 22.42 -47.93
C ALA A 81 20.71 23.73 -47.33
N HIS A 82 20.40 24.70 -48.16
CA HIS A 82 19.94 26.04 -47.75
C HIS A 82 18.40 26.10 -47.78
N PHE A 83 17.73 25.26 -47.00
CA PHE A 83 16.28 25.38 -46.82
C PHE A 83 16.01 25.82 -45.36
N HIS A 84 14.97 26.62 -45.14
CA HIS A 84 14.63 27.16 -43.84
C HIS A 84 13.33 26.56 -43.26
N GLU A 85 12.40 26.16 -44.16
CA GLU A 85 11.08 25.65 -43.77
C GLU A 85 10.55 24.68 -44.83
N SER A 86 9.59 23.86 -44.48
CA SER A 86 8.82 23.01 -45.39
C SER A 86 7.43 22.76 -44.82
N THR A 87 6.47 23.57 -45.19
CA THR A 87 5.07 23.48 -44.77
C THR A 87 4.48 22.08 -44.93
N LYS A 88 4.87 21.33 -45.97
CA LYS A 88 4.41 19.94 -46.18
C LYS A 88 4.90 19.02 -45.07
N VAL A 89 6.18 19.10 -44.69
CA VAL A 89 6.77 18.29 -43.65
C VAL A 89 6.17 18.67 -42.28
N GLU A 90 5.95 19.95 -42.03
CA GLU A 90 5.32 20.49 -40.85
C GLU A 90 3.90 19.95 -40.63
N ILE A 91 3.09 19.96 -41.68
CA ILE A 91 1.75 19.36 -41.67
C ILE A 91 1.83 17.86 -41.38
N ILE A 92 2.74 17.13 -42.03
CA ILE A 92 2.88 15.68 -41.84
C ILE A 92 3.22 15.32 -40.41
N TRP A 93 4.24 15.97 -39.81
CA TRP A 93 4.66 15.64 -38.44
C TRP A 93 3.69 16.14 -37.38
N THR A 94 2.75 17.02 -37.69
CA THR A 94 1.66 17.46 -36.82
C THR A 94 0.45 16.53 -36.95
N VAL A 95 0.03 16.21 -38.17
CA VAL A 95 -1.21 15.42 -38.39
C VAL A 95 -1.03 13.95 -37.98
N ILE A 96 0.12 13.34 -38.27
CA ILE A 96 0.34 11.92 -37.92
C ILE A 96 0.24 11.65 -36.42
N PRO A 97 0.91 12.38 -35.52
CA PRO A 97 0.74 12.21 -34.07
C PRO A 97 -0.70 12.43 -33.60
N ILE A 98 -1.41 13.42 -34.16
CA ILE A 98 -2.83 13.65 -33.82
C ILE A 98 -3.68 12.43 -34.15
N ILE A 99 -3.50 11.84 -35.35
CA ILE A 99 -4.23 10.64 -35.75
C ILE A 99 -3.91 9.47 -34.80
N ILE A 100 -2.64 9.27 -34.45
CA ILE A 100 -2.20 8.22 -33.49
C ILE A 100 -2.88 8.42 -32.16
N LEU A 101 -2.86 9.63 -31.59
CA LEU A 101 -3.47 9.93 -30.31
C LEU A 101 -4.98 9.69 -30.31
N VAL A 102 -5.69 10.13 -31.36
CA VAL A 102 -7.14 9.89 -31.50
C VAL A 102 -7.44 8.38 -31.61
N ALA A 103 -6.65 7.64 -32.36
CA ALA A 103 -6.81 6.19 -32.50
C ALA A 103 -6.58 5.44 -31.19
N MET A 104 -5.62 5.89 -30.37
CA MET A 104 -5.35 5.31 -29.04
C MET A 104 -6.39 5.73 -27.98
N ALA A 105 -6.97 6.91 -28.09
CA ALA A 105 -7.98 7.38 -27.14
C ALA A 105 -9.24 6.50 -27.12
N ILE A 106 -9.63 5.90 -28.24
CA ILE A 106 -10.82 5.05 -28.34
C ILE A 106 -10.73 3.81 -27.43
N PRO A 107 -9.73 2.91 -27.55
CA PRO A 107 -9.60 1.76 -26.68
C PRO A 107 -9.31 2.17 -25.22
N ALA A 108 -8.51 3.21 -24.99
CA ALA A 108 -8.21 3.70 -23.64
C ALA A 108 -9.48 4.16 -22.90
N THR A 109 -10.34 4.93 -23.56
CA THR A 109 -11.62 5.37 -22.98
C THR A 109 -12.55 4.19 -22.69
N LYS A 110 -12.61 3.19 -23.60
CA LYS A 110 -13.42 1.99 -23.38
C LYS A 110 -12.97 1.22 -22.13
N THR A 111 -11.67 1.02 -21.95
CA THR A 111 -11.11 0.36 -20.76
C THR A 111 -11.38 1.19 -19.52
N LEU A 112 -11.19 2.52 -19.56
CA LEU A 112 -11.47 3.40 -18.42
C LEU A 112 -12.93 3.32 -17.97
N VAL A 113 -13.89 3.37 -18.90
CA VAL A 113 -15.32 3.24 -18.59
C VAL A 113 -15.62 1.88 -17.96
N ALA A 114 -14.99 0.80 -18.43
CA ALA A 114 -15.14 -0.53 -17.84
C ALA A 114 -14.57 -0.59 -16.40
N MET A 115 -13.44 0.07 -16.13
CA MET A 115 -12.83 0.14 -14.79
C MET A 115 -13.71 0.90 -13.78
N GLU A 116 -14.47 1.88 -14.21
CA GLU A 116 -15.34 2.70 -13.33
C GLU A 116 -16.75 2.11 -13.14
N ASP A 117 -17.10 1.02 -13.85
CA ASP A 117 -18.41 0.39 -13.70
C ASP A 117 -18.49 -0.51 -12.47
N THR A 118 -18.86 0.06 -11.33
CA THR A 118 -19.07 -0.66 -10.05
C THR A 118 -20.49 -1.24 -9.91
N SER A 119 -21.33 -1.17 -10.94
CA SER A 119 -22.71 -1.68 -10.89
C SER A 119 -22.74 -3.21 -10.76
N GLN A 120 -23.85 -3.73 -10.22
CA GLN A 120 -24.12 -5.16 -10.07
C GLN A 120 -22.99 -5.94 -9.35
N SER A 121 -22.41 -5.36 -8.31
CA SER A 121 -21.43 -6.04 -7.47
C SER A 121 -22.08 -7.02 -6.52
N ASP A 122 -21.46 -8.20 -6.36
CA ASP A 122 -21.96 -9.29 -5.49
C ASP A 122 -21.60 -9.04 -4.02
N ILE A 123 -20.45 -8.41 -3.78
CA ILE A 123 -19.89 -8.11 -2.45
C ILE A 123 -19.41 -6.67 -2.44
N THR A 124 -19.60 -6.00 -1.30
CA THR A 124 -19.04 -4.68 -1.07
C THR A 124 -18.13 -4.72 0.15
N ILE A 125 -16.91 -4.20 0.01
CA ILE A 125 -15.92 -4.11 1.09
C ILE A 125 -15.49 -2.66 1.21
N GLN A 126 -15.54 -2.11 2.40
CA GLN A 126 -14.91 -0.83 2.70
C GLN A 126 -13.44 -1.04 3.02
N ILE A 127 -12.60 -0.22 2.42
CA ILE A 127 -11.15 -0.16 2.65
C ILE A 127 -10.84 1.22 3.21
N THR A 128 -10.37 1.26 4.45
CA THR A 128 -9.98 2.50 5.09
C THR A 128 -8.46 2.50 5.30
N GLY A 129 -7.78 3.51 4.72
CA GLY A 129 -6.34 3.73 4.94
C GLY A 129 -6.10 4.51 6.23
N SER A 130 -5.09 4.14 6.97
CA SER A 130 -4.56 4.92 8.10
C SER A 130 -3.06 4.77 8.18
N GLN A 131 -2.36 5.64 8.87
CA GLN A 131 -0.90 5.59 9.09
C GLN A 131 -0.53 4.51 10.14
N TRP A 132 0.01 3.35 9.82
CA TRP A 132 0.28 2.81 8.47
C TRP A 132 -0.25 1.39 8.44
N LYS A 133 -1.51 1.23 8.07
CA LYS A 133 -2.27 -0.01 8.04
C LYS A 133 -3.51 0.13 7.16
N TRP A 134 -4.15 -0.98 6.89
CA TRP A 134 -5.45 -1.03 6.23
C TRP A 134 -6.51 -1.55 7.20
N HIS A 135 -7.74 -1.05 7.09
CA HIS A 135 -8.92 -1.60 7.74
C HIS A 135 -9.89 -2.07 6.67
N TYR A 136 -10.33 -3.31 6.80
CA TYR A 136 -11.29 -3.93 5.90
C TYR A 136 -12.60 -4.20 6.63
N SER A 137 -13.74 -3.81 6.04
CA SER A 137 -15.07 -4.07 6.56
C SER A 137 -15.96 -4.65 5.47
N TYR A 138 -16.50 -5.85 5.69
CA TYR A 138 -17.36 -6.57 4.76
C TYR A 138 -18.81 -6.18 5.02
N PHE A 139 -19.41 -5.45 4.09
CA PHE A 139 -20.78 -4.94 4.24
C PHE A 139 -21.80 -6.06 4.36
N GLY A 140 -22.63 -5.98 5.41
CA GLY A 140 -23.70 -6.96 5.69
C GLY A 140 -23.23 -8.24 6.38
N GLU A 141 -21.91 -8.37 6.68
CA GLU A 141 -21.35 -9.59 7.25
C GLU A 141 -20.87 -9.46 8.70
N ASP A 142 -20.91 -8.25 9.29
CA ASP A 142 -20.38 -7.97 10.63
C ASP A 142 -18.91 -8.42 10.82
N VAL A 143 -18.14 -8.45 9.73
CA VAL A 143 -16.73 -8.81 9.72
C VAL A 143 -15.90 -7.59 9.35
N GLU A 144 -15.08 -7.17 10.29
CA GLU A 144 -14.10 -6.10 10.09
C GLU A 144 -12.81 -6.41 10.85
N PHE A 145 -11.68 -5.97 10.30
CA PHE A 145 -10.37 -6.17 10.93
C PHE A 145 -9.31 -5.24 10.36
N PHE A 146 -8.26 -5.03 11.14
CA PHE A 146 -7.06 -4.35 10.69
C PHE A 146 -6.07 -5.34 10.06
N SER A 147 -5.34 -4.84 9.07
CA SER A 147 -4.27 -5.53 8.37
C SER A 147 -2.99 -4.71 8.51
N LEU A 148 -2.01 -5.27 9.20
CA LEU A 148 -0.75 -4.62 9.51
C LEU A 148 0.42 -5.41 8.96
N LEU A 149 1.57 -4.73 8.82
CA LEU A 149 2.83 -5.37 8.42
C LEU A 149 3.19 -6.52 9.37
N ALA A 150 3.40 -7.71 8.80
CA ALA A 150 3.85 -8.89 9.54
C ALA A 150 5.38 -8.99 9.68
N THR A 151 6.16 -8.20 8.90
CA THR A 151 7.62 -8.21 8.98
C THR A 151 8.09 -7.75 10.36
N SER A 152 8.89 -8.58 11.04
CA SER A 152 9.37 -8.29 12.38
C SER A 152 10.34 -7.10 12.40
N GLN A 153 10.38 -6.37 13.53
CA GLN A 153 11.35 -5.29 13.71
C GLN A 153 12.80 -5.78 13.57
N LYS A 154 13.10 -7.01 13.98
CA LYS A 154 14.44 -7.59 13.82
C LYS A 154 14.85 -7.80 12.36
N GLN A 155 13.90 -8.16 11.51
CA GLN A 155 14.14 -8.22 10.05
C GLN A 155 14.34 -6.82 9.47
N ILE A 156 13.59 -5.82 9.93
CA ILE A 156 13.72 -4.42 9.50
C ILE A 156 15.12 -3.89 9.88
N ASP A 157 15.56 -4.17 11.10
CA ASP A 157 16.86 -3.75 11.63
C ASP A 157 18.05 -4.57 11.07
N GLY A 158 17.76 -5.61 10.27
CA GLY A 158 18.78 -6.48 9.68
C GLY A 158 19.42 -7.47 10.66
N ILE A 159 18.80 -7.69 11.82
CA ILE A 159 19.22 -8.67 12.83
C ILE A 159 18.84 -10.10 12.39
N GLU A 160 17.68 -10.24 11.74
CA GLU A 160 17.20 -11.49 11.16
C GLU A 160 17.22 -11.42 9.63
N MET A 161 17.33 -12.59 8.98
CA MET A 161 17.32 -12.67 7.51
C MET A 161 15.97 -12.23 6.96
N LYS A 162 16.00 -11.45 5.89
CA LYS A 162 14.80 -11.02 5.16
C LYS A 162 14.24 -12.18 4.34
N GLY A 163 12.92 -12.43 4.46
CA GLY A 163 12.20 -13.41 3.64
C GLY A 163 12.03 -12.96 2.18
N ALA A 164 11.53 -13.87 1.34
CA ALA A 164 11.27 -13.59 -0.09
C ALA A 164 10.28 -12.44 -0.30
N HIS A 165 9.32 -12.27 0.61
CA HIS A 165 8.30 -11.21 0.56
C HIS A 165 8.52 -10.17 1.67
N TYR A 166 9.78 -9.77 1.89
CA TYR A 166 10.14 -8.74 2.85
C TYR A 166 9.34 -7.45 2.63
N LEU A 167 8.67 -6.96 3.68
CA LEU A 167 7.75 -5.82 3.69
C LEU A 167 6.49 -6.00 2.82
N LEU A 168 6.16 -7.21 2.39
CA LEU A 168 5.00 -7.52 1.54
C LEU A 168 4.06 -8.57 2.17
N GLU A 169 4.18 -8.84 3.47
CA GLU A 169 3.32 -9.74 4.22
C GLU A 169 2.57 -8.99 5.32
N VAL A 170 1.35 -9.43 5.60
CA VAL A 170 0.47 -8.86 6.64
C VAL A 170 0.04 -9.92 7.65
N ASP A 171 -0.38 -9.48 8.82
CA ASP A 171 -0.95 -10.33 9.87
C ASP A 171 -2.35 -10.86 9.51
N ASN A 172 -3.19 -10.02 8.88
CA ASN A 172 -4.54 -10.36 8.47
C ASN A 172 -4.74 -10.00 6.99
N PRO A 173 -4.66 -10.95 6.05
CA PRO A 173 -4.90 -10.68 4.63
C PRO A 173 -6.37 -10.38 4.34
N LEU A 174 -6.64 -9.57 3.33
CA LEU A 174 -7.97 -9.45 2.73
C LEU A 174 -8.32 -10.76 2.02
N VAL A 175 -9.50 -11.31 2.25
CA VAL A 175 -9.93 -12.57 1.63
C VAL A 175 -11.08 -12.31 0.67
N LEU A 176 -10.96 -12.80 -0.57
CA LEU A 176 -11.96 -12.58 -1.62
C LEU A 176 -12.32 -13.91 -2.31
N PRO A 177 -13.60 -14.11 -2.70
CA PRO A 177 -13.95 -15.21 -3.56
C PRO A 177 -13.54 -14.94 -5.00
N VAL A 178 -13.13 -15.99 -5.73
CA VAL A 178 -12.94 -15.90 -7.19
C VAL A 178 -14.28 -15.85 -7.92
N ASN A 179 -14.27 -15.36 -9.15
CA ASN A 179 -15.41 -15.28 -10.06
C ASN A 179 -16.61 -14.43 -9.58
N ARG A 180 -16.47 -13.68 -8.48
CA ARG A 180 -17.48 -12.72 -8.02
C ARG A 180 -17.00 -11.30 -8.21
N LYS A 181 -17.92 -10.40 -8.53
CA LYS A 181 -17.62 -8.97 -8.65
C LYS A 181 -17.62 -8.32 -7.27
N VAL A 182 -16.46 -7.88 -6.83
CA VAL A 182 -16.26 -7.23 -5.53
C VAL A 182 -16.09 -5.73 -5.76
N ARG A 183 -16.94 -4.93 -5.10
CA ARG A 183 -16.84 -3.47 -5.06
C ARG A 183 -16.07 -3.05 -3.84
N PHE A 184 -15.16 -2.12 -4.02
CA PHE A 184 -14.41 -1.47 -2.95
C PHE A 184 -14.91 -0.03 -2.75
N LEU A 185 -15.20 0.33 -1.51
CA LEU A 185 -15.41 1.70 -1.06
C LEU A 185 -14.14 2.14 -0.33
N LEU A 186 -13.44 3.13 -0.88
CA LEU A 186 -12.10 3.49 -0.42
C LEU A 186 -12.11 4.88 0.22
N THR A 187 -11.69 4.96 1.48
CA THR A 187 -11.58 6.19 2.25
C THR A 187 -10.35 6.17 3.15
N SER A 188 -10.09 7.24 3.89
CA SER A 188 -9.00 7.34 4.85
C SER A 188 -9.43 8.09 6.10
N ASP A 189 -8.81 7.75 7.24
CA ASP A 189 -9.03 8.41 8.54
C ASP A 189 -8.09 9.59 8.79
N ASP A 190 -6.96 9.69 8.07
CA ASP A 190 -5.90 10.66 8.39
C ASP A 190 -5.34 11.41 7.17
N VAL A 191 -4.52 10.77 6.35
CA VAL A 191 -3.89 11.36 5.15
C VAL A 191 -4.31 10.58 3.90
N ILE A 192 -3.93 11.05 2.73
CA ILE A 192 -4.17 10.29 1.50
C ILE A 192 -3.25 9.07 1.48
N HIS A 193 -3.84 7.89 1.19
CA HIS A 193 -3.14 6.65 0.82
C HIS A 193 -3.67 6.20 -0.53
N SER A 194 -3.06 5.17 -1.13
CA SER A 194 -3.58 4.57 -2.37
C SER A 194 -3.51 3.05 -2.27
N TRP A 195 -4.65 2.40 -2.39
CA TRP A 195 -4.73 0.94 -2.39
C TRP A 195 -4.39 0.42 -3.78
N TRP A 196 -3.28 -0.29 -3.91
CA TRP A 196 -2.75 -0.75 -5.19
C TRP A 196 -2.39 -2.22 -5.15
N VAL A 197 -3.07 -3.02 -5.97
CA VAL A 197 -2.74 -4.43 -6.26
C VAL A 197 -2.54 -4.56 -7.78
N PRO A 198 -1.29 -4.68 -8.24
CA PRO A 198 -0.95 -4.72 -9.66
C PRO A 198 -1.69 -5.80 -10.44
N ASP A 199 -1.77 -7.02 -9.89
CA ASP A 199 -2.41 -8.18 -10.54
C ASP A 199 -3.91 -7.98 -10.82
N PHE A 200 -4.57 -7.06 -10.12
CA PHE A 200 -5.97 -6.71 -10.34
C PHE A 200 -6.17 -5.52 -11.27
N ALA A 201 -5.10 -4.83 -11.63
CA ALA A 201 -5.11 -3.50 -12.26
C ALA A 201 -5.92 -2.46 -11.45
N VAL A 202 -5.98 -2.62 -10.12
CA VAL A 202 -6.63 -1.68 -9.21
C VAL A 202 -5.57 -0.82 -8.54
N LYS A 203 -5.65 0.49 -8.75
CA LYS A 203 -4.95 1.52 -7.99
C LYS A 203 -5.90 2.69 -7.78
N LYS A 204 -6.32 2.90 -6.54
CA LYS A 204 -7.31 3.92 -6.20
C LYS A 204 -6.95 4.59 -4.88
N ASP A 205 -6.99 5.91 -4.86
CA ASP A 205 -6.67 6.70 -3.68
C ASP A 205 -7.77 6.60 -2.62
N THR A 206 -7.33 6.57 -1.37
CA THR A 206 -8.16 6.66 -0.17
C THR A 206 -7.96 8.06 0.41
N ILE A 207 -9.00 8.91 0.31
CA ILE A 207 -8.94 10.34 0.62
C ILE A 207 -9.78 10.63 1.86
N PRO A 208 -9.25 11.33 2.88
CA PRO A 208 -10.01 11.71 4.07
C PRO A 208 -11.28 12.52 3.72
N GLY A 209 -12.41 12.09 4.27
CA GLY A 209 -13.69 12.76 4.04
C GLY A 209 -14.31 12.53 2.66
N PHE A 210 -13.73 11.65 1.86
CA PHE A 210 -14.21 11.28 0.53
C PHE A 210 -14.27 9.76 0.36
N ILE A 211 -15.24 9.25 -0.40
CA ILE A 211 -15.35 7.83 -0.72
C ILE A 211 -15.13 7.65 -2.21
N ASN A 212 -14.02 7.03 -2.57
CA ASN A 212 -13.75 6.55 -3.91
C ASN A 212 -14.29 5.14 -4.10
N GLU A 213 -14.50 4.74 -5.34
CA GLU A 213 -14.95 3.41 -5.69
C GLU A 213 -13.99 2.73 -6.67
N ALA A 214 -13.86 1.44 -6.54
CA ALA A 214 -13.21 0.57 -7.50
C ALA A 214 -13.87 -0.80 -7.44
N TRP A 215 -13.55 -1.69 -8.39
CA TRP A 215 -14.03 -3.06 -8.35
C TRP A 215 -12.99 -4.02 -8.93
N THR A 216 -13.14 -5.28 -8.57
CA THR A 216 -12.35 -6.38 -9.14
C THR A 216 -13.22 -7.62 -9.31
N ARG A 217 -12.81 -8.50 -10.23
CA ARG A 217 -13.29 -9.87 -10.35
C ARG A 217 -12.08 -10.72 -10.66
N ILE A 218 -11.69 -11.53 -9.71
CA ILE A 218 -10.49 -12.37 -9.77
C ILE A 218 -10.87 -13.69 -10.40
N ASP A 219 -10.18 -14.11 -11.44
CA ASP A 219 -10.52 -15.35 -12.17
C ASP A 219 -9.73 -16.56 -11.63
N GLU A 220 -8.60 -16.35 -11.00
CA GLU A 220 -7.70 -17.41 -10.50
C GLU A 220 -7.51 -17.34 -8.98
N PRO A 221 -7.65 -18.45 -8.23
CA PRO A 221 -7.30 -18.48 -6.81
C PRO A 221 -5.79 -18.29 -6.62
N GLY A 222 -5.40 -17.58 -5.55
CA GLY A 222 -3.99 -17.30 -5.28
C GLY A 222 -3.77 -16.27 -4.20
N VAL A 223 -2.50 -15.93 -3.97
CA VAL A 223 -2.08 -14.87 -3.05
C VAL A 223 -1.49 -13.73 -3.84
N TYR A 224 -2.16 -12.59 -3.80
CA TYR A 224 -1.81 -11.40 -4.55
C TYR A 224 -1.30 -10.31 -3.61
N ARG A 225 -0.28 -9.60 -4.03
CA ARG A 225 0.41 -8.60 -3.20
C ARG A 225 0.32 -7.23 -3.81
N GLY A 226 0.22 -6.25 -2.92
CA GLY A 226 0.17 -4.85 -3.26
C GLY A 226 0.81 -3.98 -2.20
N GLN A 227 0.75 -2.67 -2.43
CA GLN A 227 1.39 -1.69 -1.56
C GLN A 227 0.57 -0.40 -1.54
N CYS A 228 0.79 0.43 -0.51
CA CYS A 228 0.36 1.81 -0.57
C CYS A 228 1.13 2.53 -1.69
N ALA A 229 0.41 3.22 -2.59
CA ALA A 229 0.98 3.88 -3.76
C ALA A 229 0.90 5.41 -3.70
N GLU A 230 0.47 6.00 -2.56
CA GLU A 230 0.48 7.45 -2.31
C GLU A 230 1.29 7.76 -1.07
N LEU A 231 2.21 8.75 -1.16
CA LEU A 231 3.13 9.08 -0.07
C LEU A 231 2.35 9.56 1.18
N CYS A 232 2.28 8.71 2.18
CA CYS A 232 1.47 8.89 3.38
C CYS A 232 2.30 9.10 4.67
N GLY A 233 3.58 9.42 4.55
CA GLY A 233 4.45 9.73 5.68
C GLY A 233 5.59 8.72 5.89
N ARG A 234 6.13 8.67 7.11
CA ARG A 234 7.39 7.98 7.45
C ARG A 234 7.39 6.48 7.12
N ALA A 235 6.31 5.78 7.42
CA ALA A 235 6.21 4.34 7.21
C ALA A 235 5.37 3.98 5.96
N HIS A 236 5.38 4.84 4.93
CA HIS A 236 4.67 4.62 3.67
C HIS A 236 4.95 3.24 3.06
N GLY A 237 6.19 2.79 3.04
CA GLY A 237 6.57 1.46 2.53
C GLY A 237 6.30 0.30 3.50
N PHE A 238 5.67 0.54 4.65
CA PHE A 238 5.46 -0.44 5.72
C PHE A 238 3.97 -0.76 5.93
N MET A 239 3.12 -0.51 4.93
CA MET A 239 1.71 -0.86 4.90
C MET A 239 1.35 -1.62 3.62
N PRO A 240 1.84 -2.86 3.50
CA PRO A 240 1.56 -3.69 2.34
C PRO A 240 0.09 -4.14 2.29
N ILE A 241 -0.27 -4.73 1.15
CA ILE A 241 -1.56 -5.34 0.90
C ILE A 241 -1.32 -6.80 0.54
N VAL A 242 -2.04 -7.72 1.18
CA VAL A 242 -2.09 -9.13 0.77
C VAL A 242 -3.54 -9.52 0.59
N VAL A 243 -3.85 -10.12 -0.55
CA VAL A 243 -5.18 -10.63 -0.89
C VAL A 243 -5.10 -12.12 -1.11
N HIS A 244 -5.89 -12.88 -0.37
CA HIS A 244 -6.11 -14.31 -0.59
C HIS A 244 -7.39 -14.49 -1.41
N ALA A 245 -7.26 -14.80 -2.69
CA ALA A 245 -8.38 -15.17 -3.54
C ALA A 245 -8.59 -16.69 -3.48
N MET A 246 -9.80 -17.11 -3.19
CA MET A 246 -10.12 -18.52 -2.99
C MET A 246 -11.48 -18.92 -3.60
N PRO A 247 -11.73 -20.23 -3.84
CA PRO A 247 -13.05 -20.72 -4.24
C PRO A 247 -14.16 -20.32 -3.27
N GLU A 248 -15.39 -20.21 -3.77
CA GLU A 248 -16.56 -19.75 -3.01
C GLU A 248 -16.77 -20.52 -1.71
N ASP A 249 -16.67 -21.86 -1.76
CA ASP A 249 -16.87 -22.70 -0.58
C ASP A 249 -15.80 -22.54 0.50
N GLU A 250 -14.58 -22.17 0.10
CA GLU A 250 -13.50 -21.82 1.03
C GLU A 250 -13.71 -20.43 1.62
N PHE A 251 -14.16 -19.48 0.82
CA PHE A 251 -14.51 -18.14 1.27
C PHE A 251 -15.62 -18.15 2.31
N GLU A 252 -16.71 -18.90 2.07
CA GLU A 252 -17.82 -19.02 3.01
C GLU A 252 -17.39 -19.66 4.35
N ARG A 253 -16.51 -20.67 4.30
CA ARG A 253 -15.93 -21.26 5.53
C ARG A 253 -15.06 -20.26 6.28
N TRP A 254 -14.21 -19.52 5.57
CA TRP A 254 -13.38 -18.48 6.15
C TRP A 254 -14.25 -17.40 6.80
N LEU A 255 -15.28 -16.93 6.09
CA LEU A 255 -16.20 -15.89 6.57
C LEU A 255 -16.91 -16.31 7.86
N SER A 256 -17.42 -17.54 7.89
CA SER A 256 -18.05 -18.12 9.09
C SER A 256 -17.07 -18.23 10.26
N GLY A 257 -15.87 -18.73 10.01
CA GLY A 257 -14.82 -18.84 11.03
C GLY A 257 -14.38 -17.47 11.55
N LYS A 258 -14.32 -16.45 10.67
CA LYS A 258 -13.96 -15.08 11.08
C LYS A 258 -15.05 -14.43 11.95
N LYS A 259 -16.32 -14.70 11.66
CA LYS A 259 -17.44 -14.29 12.52
C LYS A 259 -17.35 -14.91 13.92
N GLU A 260 -17.04 -16.21 13.99
CA GLU A 260 -16.84 -16.91 15.26
C GLU A 260 -15.66 -16.35 16.04
N GLU A 261 -14.54 -16.11 15.35
CA GLU A 261 -13.35 -15.47 15.95
C GLU A 261 -13.68 -14.11 16.58
N ILE A 262 -14.37 -13.25 15.83
CA ILE A 262 -14.79 -11.92 16.29
C ILE A 262 -15.75 -12.04 17.49
N ALA A 263 -16.68 -12.97 17.46
CA ALA A 263 -17.60 -13.23 18.58
C ALA A 263 -16.84 -13.67 19.85
N MET A 264 -15.86 -14.56 19.69
CA MET A 264 -15.00 -15.00 20.81
C MET A 264 -14.16 -13.84 21.36
N GLN A 265 -13.60 -12.99 20.49
CA GLN A 265 -12.83 -11.81 20.92
C GLN A 265 -13.72 -10.82 21.70
N LYS A 266 -14.96 -10.57 21.25
CA LYS A 266 -15.93 -9.73 21.97
C LYS A 266 -16.29 -10.31 23.34
N ALA A 267 -16.50 -11.64 23.42
CA ALA A 267 -16.78 -12.32 24.69
C ALA A 267 -15.59 -12.21 25.65
N ALA A 268 -14.37 -12.48 25.18
CA ALA A 268 -13.15 -12.35 25.98
C ALA A 268 -12.92 -10.91 26.44
N ALA A 269 -13.19 -9.92 25.59
CA ALA A 269 -13.10 -8.50 25.98
C ALA A 269 -14.10 -8.15 27.10
N GLN A 270 -15.32 -8.72 27.06
CA GLN A 270 -16.32 -8.53 28.10
C GLN A 270 -15.91 -9.19 29.41
N GLU A 271 -15.32 -10.38 29.36
CA GLU A 271 -14.79 -11.07 30.55
C GLU A 271 -13.63 -10.29 31.17
N ALA A 272 -12.75 -9.73 30.36
CA ALA A 272 -11.62 -8.93 30.81
C ALA A 272 -12.01 -7.69 31.63
N LEU A 273 -13.23 -7.15 31.44
CA LEU A 273 -13.74 -6.04 32.25
C LEU A 273 -13.94 -6.41 33.74
N THR A 274 -14.02 -7.69 34.03
CA THR A 274 -14.27 -8.20 35.42
C THR A 274 -13.01 -8.72 36.10
N GLN A 275 -11.86 -8.68 35.41
CA GLN A 275 -10.58 -9.21 35.90
C GLN A 275 -9.58 -8.07 36.10
N ASP A 276 -9.05 -7.95 37.33
CA ASP A 276 -7.93 -7.07 37.56
C ASP A 276 -6.61 -7.82 37.35
N LEU A 277 -5.77 -7.28 36.48
CA LEU A 277 -4.42 -7.79 36.26
C LEU A 277 -3.41 -7.15 37.21
N SER A 278 -2.41 -7.92 37.61
CA SER A 278 -1.29 -7.43 38.38
C SER A 278 -0.43 -6.45 37.60
N MET A 279 0.37 -5.63 38.28
CA MET A 279 1.34 -4.72 37.69
C MET A 279 2.28 -5.47 36.72
N ASP A 280 2.80 -6.64 37.12
CA ASP A 280 3.74 -7.41 36.30
C ASP A 280 3.10 -7.92 34.99
N GLU A 281 1.85 -8.37 35.04
CA GLU A 281 1.10 -8.83 33.87
C GLU A 281 0.81 -7.66 32.95
N LEU A 282 0.36 -6.51 33.44
CA LEU A 282 0.12 -5.30 32.68
C LEU A 282 1.40 -4.77 32.04
N MET A 283 2.51 -4.77 32.76
CA MET A 283 3.80 -4.34 32.21
C MET A 283 4.28 -5.24 31.10
N ALA A 284 4.18 -6.57 31.25
CA ALA A 284 4.60 -7.52 30.20
C ALA A 284 3.74 -7.41 28.92
N GLN A 285 2.42 -7.34 29.08
CA GLN A 285 1.50 -7.14 27.95
C GLN A 285 1.70 -5.77 27.29
N GLY A 286 1.81 -4.72 28.12
CA GLY A 286 1.99 -3.34 27.66
C GLY A 286 3.27 -3.12 26.88
N GLU A 287 4.40 -3.74 27.28
CA GLU A 287 5.65 -3.69 26.55
C GLU A 287 5.53 -4.31 25.15
N ALA A 288 4.87 -5.47 25.04
CA ALA A 288 4.63 -6.14 23.78
C ALA A 288 3.79 -5.26 22.83
N ILE A 289 2.69 -4.69 23.34
CA ILE A 289 1.81 -3.81 22.58
C ILE A 289 2.53 -2.51 22.19
N TYR A 290 3.27 -1.91 23.12
CA TYR A 290 4.04 -0.70 22.84
C TYR A 290 5.04 -0.92 21.71
N SER A 291 5.80 -2.01 21.78
CA SER A 291 6.78 -2.35 20.76
C SER A 291 6.16 -2.56 19.38
N ALA A 292 4.98 -3.18 19.33
CA ALA A 292 4.27 -3.46 18.08
C ALA A 292 3.52 -2.26 17.49
N ARG A 293 3.00 -1.34 18.32
CA ARG A 293 2.04 -0.31 17.89
C ARG A 293 2.50 1.12 18.08
N CYS A 294 3.34 1.39 19.09
CA CYS A 294 3.69 2.75 19.51
C CYS A 294 5.14 3.14 19.17
N ALA A 295 6.06 2.17 19.25
CA ALA A 295 7.49 2.41 19.10
C ALA A 295 7.89 2.95 17.72
N VAL A 296 7.12 2.69 16.68
CA VAL A 296 7.37 3.21 15.31
C VAL A 296 7.41 4.75 15.29
N CYS A 297 6.62 5.41 16.12
CA CYS A 297 6.60 6.86 16.26
C CYS A 297 7.36 7.33 17.52
N HIS A 298 7.09 6.69 18.66
CA HIS A 298 7.60 7.14 19.95
C HIS A 298 8.95 6.52 20.34
N GLN A 299 9.56 5.71 19.48
CA GLN A 299 10.81 4.97 19.67
C GLN A 299 10.72 3.93 20.82
N ALA A 300 11.59 2.91 20.81
CA ALA A 300 11.57 1.84 21.82
C ALA A 300 11.85 2.36 23.23
N ASN A 301 12.57 3.46 23.38
CA ASN A 301 12.93 4.09 24.65
C ASN A 301 11.93 5.19 25.10
N GLY A 302 10.83 5.39 24.39
CA GLY A 302 9.81 6.39 24.71
C GLY A 302 10.21 7.85 24.48
N GLU A 303 11.38 8.14 23.90
CA GLU A 303 11.88 9.52 23.71
C GLU A 303 11.28 10.25 22.52
N GLY A 304 10.60 9.51 21.62
CA GLY A 304 10.01 10.10 20.44
C GLY A 304 11.05 10.58 19.41
N ILE A 305 10.63 11.49 18.53
CA ILE A 305 11.50 12.12 17.52
C ILE A 305 11.31 13.64 17.64
N PRO A 306 12.32 14.41 18.03
CA PRO A 306 12.20 15.86 18.16
C PRO A 306 11.65 16.53 16.89
N GLY A 307 10.62 17.35 17.05
CA GLY A 307 9.97 18.06 15.95
C GLY A 307 8.95 17.24 15.13
N ALA A 308 8.87 15.91 15.35
CA ALA A 308 7.93 15.04 14.63
C ALA A 308 6.99 14.27 15.58
N PHE A 309 7.53 13.56 16.55
CA PHE A 309 6.74 12.77 17.49
C PHE A 309 7.16 13.07 18.93
N PRO A 310 6.21 13.41 19.82
CA PRO A 310 6.54 13.81 21.18
C PRO A 310 7.10 12.64 22.01
N SER A 311 7.92 12.97 23.01
CA SER A 311 8.35 12.02 24.02
C SER A 311 7.17 11.58 24.91
N ILE A 312 7.10 10.29 25.22
CA ILE A 312 6.24 9.73 26.29
C ILE A 312 7.02 9.71 27.61
N LYS A 313 8.31 9.42 27.55
CA LYS A 313 9.24 9.48 28.68
C LYS A 313 9.24 10.88 29.30
N GLY A 314 8.90 10.98 30.58
CA GLY A 314 8.81 12.24 31.31
C GLY A 314 7.65 13.15 30.88
N SER A 315 6.73 12.67 30.05
CA SER A 315 5.61 13.47 29.55
C SER A 315 4.60 13.78 30.66
N PRO A 316 4.13 15.04 30.79
CA PRO A 316 3.06 15.38 31.73
C PRO A 316 1.73 14.67 31.43
N VAL A 317 1.52 14.18 30.21
CA VAL A 317 0.36 13.34 29.85
C VAL A 317 0.55 11.94 30.43
N ALA A 318 1.73 11.34 30.20
CA ALA A 318 2.00 9.97 30.63
C ALA A 318 2.15 9.82 32.14
N THR A 319 2.65 10.86 32.86
CA THR A 319 2.89 10.81 34.29
C THR A 319 1.84 11.57 35.11
N GLY A 320 0.89 12.23 34.45
CA GLY A 320 -0.16 13.03 35.09
C GLY A 320 -1.48 12.28 35.25
N ASP A 321 -2.57 12.98 35.01
CA ASP A 321 -3.95 12.46 35.12
C ASP A 321 -4.20 11.26 34.23
N VAL A 322 -4.69 10.14 34.82
CA VAL A 322 -4.94 8.88 34.10
C VAL A 322 -5.99 9.03 33.04
N ALA A 323 -7.09 9.74 33.34
CA ALA A 323 -8.18 9.90 32.36
C ALA A 323 -7.73 10.69 31.12
N LYS A 324 -6.84 11.68 31.28
CA LYS A 324 -6.23 12.40 30.13
C LYS A 324 -5.33 11.49 29.32
N HIS A 325 -4.59 10.58 29.96
CA HIS A 325 -3.75 9.63 29.24
C HIS A 325 -4.60 8.61 28.48
N ILE A 326 -5.64 8.06 29.10
CA ILE A 326 -6.62 7.19 28.43
C ILE A 326 -7.22 7.91 27.22
N GLY A 327 -7.65 9.16 27.39
CA GLY A 327 -8.23 9.96 26.31
C GLY A 327 -7.29 10.14 25.12
N VAL A 328 -5.99 10.35 25.35
CA VAL A 328 -5.02 10.47 24.24
C VAL A 328 -4.86 9.16 23.46
N VAL A 329 -4.90 8.01 24.15
CA VAL A 329 -4.78 6.71 23.48
C VAL A 329 -6.08 6.30 22.81
N VAL A 330 -7.22 6.48 23.49
CA VAL A 330 -8.55 6.13 22.97
C VAL A 330 -8.94 7.00 21.80
N ASP A 331 -8.81 8.32 21.93
CA ASP A 331 -9.33 9.29 20.94
C ASP A 331 -8.31 9.70 19.89
N GLY A 332 -7.03 9.51 20.17
CA GLY A 332 -5.96 10.10 19.39
C GLY A 332 -5.88 11.62 19.56
N ARG A 333 -5.27 12.30 18.61
CA ARG A 333 -5.20 13.76 18.54
C ARG A 333 -5.50 14.24 17.14
N ALA A 334 -6.64 14.89 16.97
CA ALA A 334 -7.06 15.44 15.69
C ALA A 334 -5.99 16.34 15.05
N GLY A 335 -5.78 16.19 13.75
CA GLY A 335 -4.77 16.93 12.98
C GLY A 335 -3.33 16.47 13.22
N THR A 336 -3.10 15.34 13.87
CA THR A 336 -1.77 14.75 14.08
C THR A 336 -1.74 13.28 13.66
N ALA A 337 -0.55 12.69 13.60
CA ALA A 337 -0.37 11.26 13.36
C ALA A 337 -0.75 10.36 14.55
N MET A 338 -1.12 10.95 15.71
CA MET A 338 -1.62 10.20 16.86
C MET A 338 -3.09 9.85 16.65
N GLN A 339 -3.34 8.70 16.05
CA GLN A 339 -4.66 8.20 15.74
C GLN A 339 -5.39 7.62 16.96
N SER A 340 -6.70 7.41 16.84
CA SER A 340 -7.49 6.68 17.82
C SER A 340 -7.11 5.20 17.85
N PHE A 341 -6.96 4.63 19.03
CA PHE A 341 -6.77 3.19 19.25
C PHE A 341 -8.03 2.50 19.77
N ALA A 342 -9.14 3.23 19.92
CA ALA A 342 -10.39 2.71 20.50
C ALA A 342 -10.91 1.44 19.82
N ASN A 343 -10.78 1.36 18.49
CA ASN A 343 -11.23 0.23 17.67
C ASN A 343 -10.09 -0.71 17.24
N GLN A 344 -8.86 -0.40 17.64
CA GLN A 344 -7.66 -1.14 17.23
C GLN A 344 -7.11 -2.05 18.32
N LEU A 345 -7.36 -1.69 19.57
CA LEU A 345 -6.94 -2.40 20.77
C LEU A 345 -8.16 -2.62 21.66
N SER A 346 -8.21 -3.78 22.30
CA SER A 346 -9.19 -4.05 23.37
C SER A 346 -8.95 -3.14 24.58
N ASP A 347 -9.95 -2.99 25.43
CA ASP A 347 -9.82 -2.18 26.64
C ASP A 347 -8.69 -2.68 27.54
N GLN A 348 -8.46 -3.99 27.61
CA GLN A 348 -7.34 -4.59 28.34
C GLN A 348 -5.98 -4.24 27.71
N GLU A 349 -5.86 -4.27 26.39
CA GLU A 349 -4.63 -3.89 25.70
C GLU A 349 -4.31 -2.40 25.85
N ILE A 350 -5.34 -1.54 25.82
CA ILE A 350 -5.20 -0.10 26.09
C ILE A 350 -4.74 0.11 27.55
N ALA A 351 -5.36 -0.58 28.49
CA ALA A 351 -5.00 -0.52 29.92
C ALA A 351 -3.54 -0.95 30.14
N ALA A 352 -3.14 -2.07 29.56
CA ALA A 352 -1.78 -2.60 29.66
C ALA A 352 -0.74 -1.63 29.06
N VAL A 353 -0.96 -1.11 27.85
CA VAL A 353 0.01 -0.20 27.23
C VAL A 353 0.11 1.13 27.97
N ILE A 354 -0.99 1.65 28.52
CA ILE A 354 -0.97 2.86 29.34
C ILE A 354 -0.20 2.61 30.65
N THR A 355 -0.46 1.48 31.33
CA THR A 355 0.29 1.09 32.55
C THR A 355 1.78 1.01 32.24
N TYR A 356 2.18 0.39 31.14
CA TYR A 356 3.57 0.33 30.70
C TYR A 356 4.16 1.73 30.49
N GLN A 357 3.48 2.60 29.72
CA GLN A 357 3.95 3.96 29.44
C GLN A 357 4.09 4.81 30.72
N ARG A 358 3.29 4.55 31.76
CA ARG A 358 3.32 5.24 33.02
C ARG A 358 4.45 4.78 33.93
N ASN A 359 4.98 3.57 33.73
CA ASN A 359 5.96 2.94 34.61
C ASN A 359 7.28 2.54 33.95
N ALA A 360 7.44 2.80 32.64
CA ALA A 360 8.66 2.49 31.89
C ALA A 360 9.57 3.72 31.72
N TRP A 361 10.84 3.47 31.35
CA TRP A 361 11.87 4.49 30.98
C TRP A 361 12.15 5.55 32.05
N GLY A 362 11.79 5.30 33.31
CA GLY A 362 11.92 6.27 34.39
C GLY A 362 10.65 7.10 34.64
N ASN A 363 9.56 6.82 33.92
CA ASN A 363 8.22 7.17 34.40
C ASN A 363 7.91 6.18 35.53
N ASP A 364 7.72 6.64 36.72
CA ASP A 364 7.53 5.81 37.94
C ASP A 364 6.32 6.32 38.70
N THR A 365 5.13 6.16 38.10
CA THR A 365 3.87 6.61 38.73
C THR A 365 3.37 5.61 39.78
N GLY A 366 3.75 4.32 39.64
CA GLY A 366 3.35 3.25 40.55
C GLY A 366 1.88 2.83 40.46
N ASP A 367 1.10 3.44 39.57
CA ASP A 367 -0.32 3.12 39.35
C ASP A 367 -0.54 2.14 38.21
N THR A 368 -1.65 1.43 38.26
CA THR A 368 -2.14 0.55 37.21
C THR A 368 -3.42 1.12 36.59
N VAL A 369 -3.63 0.83 35.30
CA VAL A 369 -4.89 1.06 34.61
C VAL A 369 -5.48 -0.31 34.28
N GLN A 370 -6.76 -0.51 34.54
CA GLN A 370 -7.47 -1.76 34.23
C GLN A 370 -8.42 -1.61 33.04
N ALA A 371 -8.84 -2.72 32.43
CA ALA A 371 -9.80 -2.72 31.34
C ALA A 371 -11.10 -1.98 31.70
N ALA A 372 -11.56 -2.13 32.94
CA ALA A 372 -12.75 -1.44 33.45
C ALA A 372 -12.61 0.09 33.43
N ASP A 373 -11.41 0.64 33.71
CA ASP A 373 -11.15 2.08 33.71
C ASP A 373 -11.29 2.65 32.26
N VAL A 374 -10.74 1.92 31.29
CA VAL A 374 -10.82 2.29 29.88
C VAL A 374 -12.27 2.22 29.38
N ASN A 375 -12.99 1.17 29.70
CA ASN A 375 -14.40 1.00 29.38
C ASN A 375 -15.27 2.11 29.99
N ALA A 376 -15.07 2.42 31.26
CA ALA A 376 -15.76 3.52 31.94
C ALA A 376 -15.51 4.89 31.28
N PHE A 377 -14.26 5.13 30.83
CA PHE A 377 -13.92 6.35 30.09
C PHE A 377 -14.68 6.42 28.76
N LYS A 378 -14.69 5.34 27.97
CA LYS A 378 -15.42 5.27 26.69
C LYS A 378 -16.94 5.50 26.90
N ALA A 379 -17.54 4.86 27.91
CA ALA A 379 -18.97 5.01 28.22
C ALA A 379 -19.34 6.44 28.63
N GLN A 380 -18.51 7.11 29.45
CA GLN A 380 -18.74 8.50 29.83
C GLN A 380 -18.65 9.47 28.66
N LYS A 381 -17.82 9.17 27.67
CA LYS A 381 -17.71 9.98 26.47
C LYS A 381 -18.94 9.83 25.57
N SER A 382 -19.36 8.60 25.28
CA SER A 382 -20.55 8.34 24.44
C SER A 382 -21.79 9.03 25.02
N ALA A 383 -21.97 8.99 26.33
CA ALA A 383 -23.08 9.67 27.02
C ALA A 383 -23.03 11.22 26.89
N LYS A 384 -21.86 11.82 26.64
CA LYS A 384 -21.71 13.27 26.43
C LYS A 384 -21.92 13.70 24.98
N GLU A 385 -21.71 12.82 24.02
CA GLU A 385 -21.91 13.08 22.59
C GLU A 385 -23.39 12.93 22.17
N GLU A 386 -24.23 12.27 22.99
CA GLU A 386 -25.67 12.11 22.77
C GLU A 386 -26.52 13.28 23.32
N ILE A 387 -25.92 14.26 24.01
CA ILE A 387 -26.59 15.46 24.57
C ILE A 387 -26.26 16.67 23.72
#